data_1051be89f5e35149c20f7c40c6571835
#
_entry.id   1051be89f5e35149c20f7c40c6571835
#
_cell.length_a   1.000
_cell.length_b   1.000
_cell.length_c   1.000
_cell.angle_alpha   90.00
_cell.angle_beta   90.00
_cell.angle_gamma   90.00
#
_symmetry.space_group_name_H-M   'P 1'
#
loop_
_entity.id
_entity.type
_entity.pdbx_description
1 polymer ?
#
loop_
_entity_poly.entity_id
_entity_poly.type
_entity_poly.pdbx_seq_one_letter_code
_entity_poly.pdbx_strand_id
1 'polypeptide(L)'
;MLFRSLLVDNGTLIAQALGVPESVIALTFVALGTSLPELVTAITSLIKGHSDLSVGNVVGANVFNLVLVSGVSVTLAPFTIPQSSTLFGVNSSLVLDLPVMLAVMLIMTVPALVKGKMNRAQGIILLAIYAAFCAIQFTM
;
A
#
# COMPACT_ATOMS: atom_id res chain seq x y z
N MET A 1 15.40 1.47 12.49
CA MET A 1 14.44 2.53 12.89
C MET A 1 14.81 3.91 12.36
N LEU A 2 16.03 4.38 12.50
CA LEU A 2 16.51 5.71 12.02
C LEU A 2 16.25 5.99 10.53
N PHE A 3 16.54 5.04 9.64
CA PHE A 3 16.36 5.23 8.18
C PHE A 3 14.89 5.45 7.80
N ARG A 4 13.97 4.69 8.42
CA ARG A 4 12.52 4.87 8.20
C ARG A 4 12.06 6.27 8.64
N SER A 5 12.45 6.69 9.84
CA SER A 5 12.10 7.99 10.40
C SER A 5 12.64 9.12 9.52
N LEU A 6 13.91 9.05 9.13
CA LEU A 6 14.53 10.01 8.23
C LEU A 6 13.83 10.09 6.86
N LEU A 7 13.47 8.96 6.27
CA LEU A 7 12.79 8.93 4.98
C LEU A 7 11.37 9.50 5.06
N VAL A 8 10.59 9.10 6.05
CA VAL A 8 9.21 9.56 6.23
C VAL A 8 9.19 11.02 6.62
N ASP A 9 9.95 11.43 7.63
CA ASP A 9 9.90 12.78 8.17
C ASP A 9 10.42 13.81 7.15
N ASN A 10 11.60 13.56 6.54
CA ASN A 10 12.14 14.47 5.54
C ASN A 10 11.38 14.41 4.21
N GLY A 11 10.94 13.23 3.78
CA GLY A 11 10.12 13.08 2.58
C GLY A 11 8.79 13.82 2.72
N THR A 12 8.15 13.75 3.88
CA THR A 12 6.92 14.48 4.19
C THR A 12 7.15 15.99 4.18
N LEU A 13 8.22 16.48 4.81
CA LEU A 13 8.56 17.91 4.82
C LEU A 13 8.83 18.44 3.42
N ILE A 14 9.57 17.71 2.60
CA ILE A 14 9.85 18.11 1.20
C ILE A 14 8.56 18.13 0.38
N ALA A 15 7.72 17.10 0.52
CA ALA A 15 6.47 17.02 -0.21
C ALA A 15 5.49 18.14 0.19
N GLN A 16 5.40 18.48 1.47
CA GLN A 16 4.62 19.61 1.96
C GLN A 16 5.15 20.95 1.42
N ALA A 17 6.48 21.13 1.39
CA ALA A 17 7.11 22.32 0.82
C ALA A 17 6.84 22.47 -0.69
N LEU A 18 6.63 21.37 -1.40
CA LEU A 18 6.25 21.33 -2.81
C LEU A 18 4.73 21.47 -3.04
N GLY A 19 3.93 21.62 -1.98
CA GLY A 19 2.49 21.76 -2.07
C GLY A 19 1.74 20.47 -2.36
N VAL A 20 2.36 19.31 -2.10
CA VAL A 20 1.70 18.00 -2.28
C VAL A 20 0.63 17.82 -1.20
N PRO A 21 -0.61 17.41 -1.55
CA PRO A 21 -1.67 17.18 -0.57
C PRO A 21 -1.30 16.11 0.48
N GLU A 22 -1.73 16.30 1.73
CA GLU A 22 -1.42 15.39 2.84
C GLU A 22 -1.89 13.95 2.57
N SER A 23 -3.01 13.77 1.89
CA SER A 23 -3.52 12.46 1.48
C SER A 23 -2.56 11.71 0.55
N VAL A 24 -1.97 12.42 -0.42
CA VAL A 24 -0.99 11.85 -1.36
C VAL A 24 0.29 11.48 -0.62
N ILE A 25 0.73 12.33 0.33
CA ILE A 25 1.89 12.04 1.18
C ILE A 25 1.65 10.77 2.00
N ALA A 26 0.47 10.64 2.61
CA ALA A 26 0.10 9.47 3.40
C ALA A 26 0.06 8.20 2.55
N LEU A 27 -0.57 8.23 1.37
CA LEU A 27 -0.73 7.08 0.48
C LEU A 27 0.59 6.65 -0.20
N THR A 28 1.59 7.52 -0.26
CA THR A 28 2.86 7.24 -0.92
C THR A 28 4.02 7.15 0.07
N PHE A 29 4.51 8.27 0.60
CA PHE A 29 5.71 8.29 1.44
C PHE A 29 5.53 7.58 2.78
N VAL A 30 4.40 7.82 3.46
CA VAL A 30 4.15 7.18 4.76
C VAL A 30 3.88 5.70 4.56
N ALA A 31 3.07 5.32 3.58
CA ALA A 31 2.79 3.92 3.26
C ALA A 31 4.06 3.16 2.88
N LEU A 32 4.91 3.73 2.00
CA LEU A 32 6.19 3.14 1.64
C LEU A 32 7.08 2.96 2.89
N GLY A 33 7.23 4.01 3.68
CA GLY A 33 8.09 3.99 4.87
C GLY A 33 7.64 2.99 5.93
N THR A 34 6.34 2.81 6.12
CA THR A 34 5.79 1.81 7.06
C THR A 34 5.94 0.38 6.55
N SER A 35 5.93 0.18 5.22
CA SER A 35 6.08 -1.14 4.60
C SER A 35 7.54 -1.53 4.29
N LEU A 36 8.51 -0.66 4.58
CA LEU A 36 9.94 -1.00 4.40
C LEU A 36 10.39 -2.23 5.19
N PRO A 37 10.00 -2.43 6.48
CA PRO A 37 10.37 -3.64 7.22
C PRO A 37 9.87 -4.92 6.55
N GLU A 38 8.62 -4.92 6.06
CA GLU A 38 8.00 -6.04 5.36
C GLU A 38 8.72 -6.33 4.05
N LEU A 39 9.08 -5.29 3.30
CA LEU A 39 9.83 -5.41 2.06
C LEU A 39 11.21 -6.03 2.30
N VAL A 40 11.95 -5.55 3.30
CA VAL A 40 13.27 -6.09 3.66
C VAL A 40 13.17 -7.55 4.08
N THR A 41 12.16 -7.90 4.88
CA THR A 41 11.90 -9.28 5.33
C THR A 41 11.56 -10.17 4.13
N ALA A 42 10.70 -9.70 3.22
CA ALA A 42 10.31 -10.44 2.03
C ALA A 42 11.53 -10.71 1.11
N ILE A 43 12.32 -9.67 0.81
CA ILE A 43 13.52 -9.80 -0.03
C ILE A 43 14.54 -10.74 0.63
N THR A 44 14.80 -10.58 1.91
CA THR A 44 15.77 -11.42 2.64
C THR A 44 15.35 -12.89 2.66
N SER A 45 14.04 -13.15 2.84
CA SER A 45 13.48 -14.51 2.79
C SER A 45 13.64 -15.13 1.40
N LEU A 46 13.40 -14.36 0.33
CA LEU A 46 13.58 -14.82 -1.05
C LEU A 46 15.06 -15.13 -1.35
N ILE A 47 15.98 -14.27 -0.93
CA ILE A 47 17.43 -14.50 -1.14
C ILE A 47 17.88 -15.78 -0.40
N LYS A 48 17.31 -16.07 0.77
CA LYS A 48 17.59 -17.29 1.55
C LYS A 48 16.84 -18.53 1.06
N GLY A 49 16.05 -18.43 -0.01
CA GLY A 49 15.30 -19.55 -0.58
C GLY A 49 13.98 -19.88 0.14
N HIS A 50 13.52 -19.03 1.06
CA HIS A 50 12.29 -19.21 1.82
C HIS A 50 11.13 -18.40 1.21
N SER A 51 10.69 -18.76 0.00
CA SER A 51 9.62 -18.07 -0.72
C SER A 51 8.29 -18.07 0.04
N ASP A 52 7.96 -19.15 0.71
CA ASP A 52 6.70 -19.29 1.46
C ASP A 52 6.63 -18.31 2.64
N LEU A 53 7.77 -18.09 3.31
CA LEU A 53 7.89 -17.10 4.38
C LEU A 53 7.72 -15.68 3.84
N SER A 54 8.25 -15.38 2.66
CA SER A 54 8.08 -14.08 2.00
C SER A 54 6.62 -13.78 1.69
N VAL A 55 5.92 -14.73 1.06
CA VAL A 55 4.49 -14.58 0.73
C VAL A 55 3.64 -14.50 2.00
N GLY A 56 3.90 -15.37 2.97
CA GLY A 56 3.21 -15.37 4.27
C GLY A 56 3.35 -14.05 5.02
N ASN A 57 4.52 -13.42 5.01
CA ASN A 57 4.76 -12.12 5.62
C ASN A 57 3.91 -11.02 4.97
N VAL A 58 3.88 -10.96 3.63
CA VAL A 58 3.11 -9.93 2.90
C VAL A 58 1.60 -10.12 3.12
N VAL A 59 1.09 -11.33 2.98
CA VAL A 59 -0.33 -11.64 3.18
C VAL A 59 -0.73 -11.40 4.64
N GLY A 60 0.10 -11.85 5.59
CA GLY A 60 -0.13 -11.68 7.02
C GLY A 60 -0.18 -10.21 7.43
N ALA A 61 0.73 -9.38 6.94
CA ALA A 61 0.73 -7.94 7.18
C ALA A 61 -0.54 -7.26 6.65
N ASN A 62 -1.01 -7.65 5.46
CA ASN A 62 -2.25 -7.12 4.88
C ASN A 62 -3.48 -7.50 5.72
N VAL A 63 -3.60 -8.77 6.13
CA VAL A 63 -4.70 -9.23 6.98
C VAL A 63 -4.68 -8.52 8.33
N PHE A 64 -3.50 -8.39 8.94
CA PHE A 64 -3.32 -7.70 10.21
C PHE A 64 -3.77 -6.23 10.12
N ASN A 65 -3.32 -5.52 9.09
CA ASN A 65 -3.66 -4.11 8.90
C ASN A 65 -5.15 -3.90 8.60
N LEU A 66 -5.74 -4.71 7.73
CA LEU A 66 -7.15 -4.58 7.36
C LEU A 66 -8.10 -4.99 8.48
N VAL A 67 -7.80 -6.04 9.22
CA VAL A 67 -8.72 -6.59 10.22
C VAL A 67 -8.45 -6.00 11.59
N LEU A 68 -7.22 -6.14 12.09
CA LEU A 68 -6.91 -5.79 13.47
C LEU A 68 -6.69 -4.28 13.61
N VAL A 69 -5.81 -3.69 12.80
CA VAL A 69 -5.50 -2.25 12.94
C VAL A 69 -6.72 -1.40 12.60
N SER A 70 -7.38 -1.66 11.47
CA SER A 70 -8.58 -0.90 11.08
C SER A 70 -9.76 -1.17 12.01
N GLY A 71 -9.97 -2.43 12.42
CA GLY A 71 -11.03 -2.81 13.35
C GLY A 71 -10.90 -2.12 14.70
N VAL A 72 -9.71 -2.16 15.30
CA VAL A 72 -9.43 -1.48 16.58
C VAL A 72 -9.56 0.04 16.42
N SER A 73 -9.02 0.62 15.34
CA SER A 73 -9.09 2.06 15.10
C SER A 73 -10.53 2.57 15.03
N VAL A 74 -11.39 1.89 14.26
CA VAL A 74 -12.80 2.27 14.13
C VAL A 74 -13.57 2.08 15.42
N THR A 75 -13.23 1.04 16.21
CA THR A 75 -13.88 0.78 17.49
C THR A 75 -13.53 1.84 18.53
N LEU A 76 -12.27 2.28 18.58
CA LEU A 76 -11.81 3.28 19.54
C LEU A 76 -12.16 4.71 19.15
N ALA A 77 -12.06 5.03 17.88
CA ALA A 77 -12.30 6.37 17.34
C ALA A 77 -12.93 6.26 15.94
N PRO A 78 -14.26 6.23 15.82
CA PRO A 78 -14.93 6.26 14.53
C PRO A 78 -14.52 7.50 13.74
N PHE A 79 -14.12 7.32 12.50
CA PHE A 79 -13.69 8.39 11.61
C PHE A 79 -14.43 8.35 10.28
N THR A 80 -14.57 9.51 9.65
CA THR A 80 -15.09 9.61 8.29
C THR A 80 -13.95 9.42 7.28
N ILE A 81 -14.26 8.82 6.12
CA ILE A 81 -13.28 8.67 5.05
C ILE A 81 -12.85 10.07 4.59
N PRO A 82 -11.54 10.37 4.56
CA PRO A 82 -11.05 11.67 4.13
C PRO A 82 -11.57 12.04 2.74
N GLN A 83 -11.99 13.29 2.58
CA GLN A 83 -12.42 13.84 1.30
C GLN A 83 -11.30 14.72 0.75
N SER A 84 -10.27 14.10 0.20
CA SER A 84 -9.10 14.82 -0.34
C SER A 84 -9.37 15.43 -1.72
N SER A 85 -10.14 14.76 -2.53
CA SER A 85 -10.55 15.22 -3.86
C SER A 85 -11.86 14.55 -4.27
N THR A 86 -12.58 15.14 -5.22
CA THR A 86 -13.81 14.56 -5.77
C THR A 86 -13.62 14.23 -7.24
N LEU A 87 -13.83 12.97 -7.61
CA LEU A 87 -13.91 12.51 -8.99
C LEU A 87 -15.37 12.29 -9.34
N PHE A 88 -15.85 12.94 -10.41
CA PHE A 88 -17.25 12.83 -10.84
C PHE A 88 -18.29 13.17 -9.74
N GLY A 89 -17.94 14.06 -8.79
CA GLY A 89 -18.82 14.42 -7.69
C GLY A 89 -18.87 13.42 -6.53
N VAL A 90 -18.04 12.38 -6.57
CA VAL A 90 -17.89 11.36 -5.51
C VAL A 90 -16.48 11.42 -4.94
N ASN A 91 -16.33 11.04 -3.67
CA ASN A 91 -15.03 10.97 -3.00
C ASN A 91 -14.05 10.07 -3.80
N SER A 92 -12.87 10.61 -4.13
CA SER A 92 -11.84 9.90 -4.92
C SER A 92 -11.40 8.60 -4.26
N SER A 93 -11.37 8.53 -2.93
CA SER A 93 -11.03 7.30 -2.21
C SER A 93 -12.00 6.16 -2.47
N LEU A 94 -13.29 6.45 -2.69
CA LEU A 94 -14.29 5.44 -3.02
C LEU A 94 -14.19 4.97 -4.48
N VAL A 95 -13.82 5.87 -5.39
CA VAL A 95 -13.83 5.60 -6.83
C VAL A 95 -12.47 5.07 -7.33
N LEU A 96 -11.37 5.48 -6.70
CA LEU A 96 -10.03 5.12 -7.12
C LEU A 96 -9.35 4.19 -6.13
N ASP A 97 -9.20 4.61 -4.86
CA ASP A 97 -8.34 3.89 -3.90
C ASP A 97 -8.89 2.51 -3.56
N LEU A 98 -10.18 2.40 -3.23
CA LEU A 98 -10.82 1.12 -2.91
C LEU A 98 -10.87 0.15 -4.09
N PRO A 99 -11.27 0.55 -5.31
CA PRO A 99 -11.25 -0.36 -6.46
C PRO A 99 -9.85 -0.81 -6.84
N VAL A 100 -8.84 0.07 -6.78
CA VAL A 100 -7.44 -0.31 -7.03
C VAL A 100 -6.94 -1.30 -5.98
N MET A 101 -7.22 -1.06 -4.70
CA MET A 101 -6.88 -1.98 -3.62
C MET A 101 -7.51 -3.36 -3.84
N LEU A 102 -8.80 -3.43 -4.16
CA LEU A 102 -9.50 -4.67 -4.44
C LEU A 102 -8.93 -5.39 -5.67
N ALA A 103 -8.64 -4.65 -6.74
CA ALA A 103 -8.03 -5.22 -7.94
C ALA A 103 -6.66 -5.83 -7.66
N VAL A 104 -5.80 -5.13 -6.91
CA VAL A 104 -4.48 -5.63 -6.49
C VAL A 104 -4.62 -6.90 -5.64
N MET A 105 -5.55 -6.92 -4.68
CA MET A 105 -5.80 -8.10 -3.85
C MET A 105 -6.28 -9.29 -4.69
N LEU A 106 -7.18 -9.08 -5.65
CA LEU A 106 -7.67 -10.14 -6.53
C LEU A 106 -6.57 -10.66 -7.45
N ILE A 107 -5.77 -9.78 -8.07
CA ILE A 107 -4.65 -10.15 -8.95
C ILE A 107 -3.59 -10.95 -8.18
N MET A 108 -3.38 -10.65 -6.91
CA MET A 108 -2.44 -11.39 -6.06
C MET A 108 -3.02 -12.74 -5.63
N THR A 109 -4.27 -12.76 -5.16
CA THR A 109 -4.86 -13.92 -4.47
C THR A 109 -5.40 -14.98 -5.43
N VAL A 110 -6.14 -14.58 -6.47
CA VAL A 110 -6.82 -15.53 -7.37
C VAL A 110 -5.84 -16.46 -8.09
N PRO A 111 -4.76 -15.99 -8.73
CA PRO A 111 -3.81 -16.90 -9.38
C PRO A 111 -3.02 -17.76 -8.37
N ALA A 112 -2.76 -17.24 -7.17
CA ALA A 112 -2.12 -18.02 -6.12
C ALA A 112 -3.00 -19.19 -5.67
N LEU A 113 -4.31 -18.97 -5.51
CA LEU A 113 -5.27 -20.02 -5.17
C LEU A 113 -5.46 -21.06 -6.29
N VAL A 114 -5.56 -20.60 -7.55
CA VAL A 114 -5.85 -21.49 -8.70
C VAL A 114 -4.62 -22.29 -9.14
N LYS A 115 -3.44 -21.65 -9.15
CA LYS A 115 -2.19 -22.25 -9.68
C LYS A 115 -1.21 -22.69 -8.61
N GLY A 116 -1.43 -22.34 -7.35
CA GLY A 116 -0.49 -22.58 -6.25
C GLY A 116 0.89 -21.92 -6.42
N LYS A 117 1.03 -21.01 -7.38
CA LYS A 117 2.30 -20.36 -7.74
C LYS A 117 2.07 -18.90 -8.12
N MET A 118 3.01 -18.05 -7.76
CA MET A 118 3.06 -16.67 -8.20
C MET A 118 4.08 -16.53 -9.36
N ASN A 119 3.69 -15.82 -10.41
CA ASN A 119 4.51 -15.63 -11.60
C ASN A 119 5.19 -14.25 -11.61
N ARG A 120 6.36 -14.15 -12.27
CA ARG A 120 7.05 -12.87 -12.46
C ARG A 120 6.18 -11.83 -13.17
N ALA A 121 5.34 -12.28 -14.13
CA ALA A 121 4.40 -11.40 -14.82
C ALA A 121 3.40 -10.74 -13.86
N GLN A 122 2.88 -11.46 -12.85
CA GLN A 122 2.01 -10.88 -11.82
C GLN A 122 2.74 -9.78 -11.03
N GLY A 123 3.99 -10.03 -10.63
CA GLY A 123 4.79 -9.03 -9.94
C GLY A 123 4.99 -7.76 -10.75
N ILE A 124 5.28 -7.88 -12.05
CA ILE A 124 5.43 -6.74 -12.98
C ILE A 124 4.10 -5.99 -13.11
N ILE A 125 2.97 -6.69 -13.25
CA ILE A 125 1.65 -6.07 -13.34
C ILE A 125 1.33 -5.30 -12.06
N LEU A 126 1.58 -5.88 -10.88
CA LEU A 126 1.34 -5.22 -9.59
C LEU A 126 2.19 -3.95 -9.43
N LEU A 127 3.46 -4.01 -9.82
CA LEU A 127 4.34 -2.84 -9.81
C LEU A 127 3.89 -1.76 -10.79
N ALA A 128 3.42 -2.13 -11.99
CA ALA A 128 2.88 -1.21 -12.97
C ALA A 128 1.60 -0.53 -12.46
N ILE A 129 0.69 -1.28 -11.82
CA ILE A 129 -0.53 -0.73 -11.20
C ILE A 129 -0.16 0.26 -10.09
N TYR A 130 0.81 -0.08 -9.24
CA TYR A 130 1.25 0.82 -8.17
C TYR A 130 1.88 2.11 -8.72
N ALA A 131 2.74 2.00 -9.74
CA ALA A 131 3.33 3.17 -10.38
C ALA A 131 2.28 4.07 -11.03
N ALA A 132 1.30 3.48 -11.72
CA ALA A 132 0.18 4.22 -12.30
C ALA A 132 -0.68 4.88 -11.22
N PHE A 133 -0.99 4.17 -10.14
CA PHE A 133 -1.72 4.71 -8.99
C PHE A 133 -1.01 5.93 -8.39
N CYS A 134 0.30 5.82 -8.12
CA CYS A 134 1.08 6.95 -7.64
C CYS A 134 1.06 8.12 -8.62
N ALA A 135 1.26 7.89 -9.92
CA ALA A 135 1.22 8.95 -10.93
C ALA A 135 -0.13 9.68 -10.96
N ILE A 136 -1.25 8.95 -10.87
CA ILE A 136 -2.59 9.53 -10.81
C ILE A 136 -2.75 10.37 -9.54
N GLN A 137 -2.32 9.87 -8.38
CA GLN A 137 -2.42 10.59 -7.12
C GLN A 137 -1.63 11.91 -7.11
N PHE A 138 -0.48 11.97 -7.78
CA PHE A 138 0.31 13.20 -7.90
C PHE A 138 -0.24 14.19 -8.93
N THR A 139 -1.14 13.76 -9.82
CA THR A 139 -1.76 14.64 -10.84
C THR A 139 -3.13 15.15 -10.45
N MET A 140 -3.73 14.60 -9.39
CA MET A 140 -5.04 14.98 -8.84
C MET A 140 -4.92 16.02 -7.73
#